data_6597c6e436daab9d5edf760fe07ec9ea
#
_entry.id   6597c6e436daab9d5edf760fe07ec9ea
#
_cell.length_a   1.000
_cell.length_b   1.000
_cell.length_c   1.000
_cell.angle_alpha   90.00
_cell.angle_beta   90.00
_cell.angle_gamma   90.00
#
_symmetry.space_group_name_H-M   'P 1'
#
loop_
_entity.id
_entity.type
_entity.pdbx_description
1 polymer ?
#
loop_
_entity_poly.entity_id
_entity_poly.type
_entity_poly.pdbx_seq_one_letter_code
_entity_poly.pdbx_strand_id
1 'polypeptide(L)'
;MNRSAYLAILLVTLLLPMRGWALSTDRDQPMTIEADRVELDDAKGISTYHGNVKVTQGTLVLTGDLMTVHSKGNDVQKVIMLGNPATYRQRPDGKDQDVRAKSERMEYY
;
A
#
# COMPACT_ATOMS: atom_id res chain seq x y z
N MET A 1 26.69 -13.63 -25.05
CA MET A 1 26.38 -13.67 -25.08
C MET A 1 26.00 -13.79 -24.93
N ASN A 2 26.12 -13.63 -24.56
CA ASN A 2 25.57 -13.82 -24.33
C ASN A 2 24.94 -13.66 -24.05
N ARG A 3 24.70 -13.52 -24.00
CA ARG A 3 23.93 -13.45 -23.79
C ARG A 3 23.15 -13.94 -23.45
N SER A 4 22.99 -14.37 -23.50
CA SER A 4 22.21 -15.06 -23.28
C SER A 4 22.00 -15.46 -22.36
N ALA A 5 22.43 -15.39 -22.03
CA ALA A 5 22.02 -15.85 -21.17
C ALA A 5 21.49 -15.32 -20.34
N TYR A 6 21.69 -14.80 -20.42
CA TYR A 6 21.16 -14.51 -19.82
C TYR A 6 20.19 -14.49 -19.65
N LEU A 7 19.98 -14.38 -20.09
CA LEU A 7 19.04 -14.55 -20.03
C LEU A 7 18.44 -15.16 -19.44
N ALA A 8 18.65 -15.59 -19.57
CA ALA A 8 17.95 -16.36 -19.09
C ALA A 8 17.67 -16.32 -18.01
N ILE A 9 18.04 -15.87 -17.78
CA ILE A 9 17.59 -15.95 -16.90
C ILE A 9 16.80 -15.40 -16.41
N LEU A 10 16.72 -14.86 -16.67
CA LEU A 10 15.88 -14.60 -16.37
C LEU A 10 15.13 -14.89 -16.18
N LEU A 11 15.09 -15.14 -16.41
CA LEU A 11 14.19 -15.64 -16.27
C LEU A 11 13.85 -16.14 -15.54
N VAL A 12 14.10 -16.30 -15.58
CA VAL A 12 13.63 -16.94 -14.89
C VAL A 12 13.20 -16.69 -14.02
N THR A 13 13.45 -16.25 -13.99
CA THR A 13 12.92 -16.22 -13.36
C THR A 13 12.13 -16.01 -13.09
N LEU A 14 11.97 -15.94 -13.32
CA LEU A 14 11.08 -16.02 -13.20
C LEU A 14 10.42 -16.32 -12.87
N LEU A 15 10.39 -16.53 -12.87
CA LEU A 15 9.66 -17.12 -12.61
C LEU A 15 9.24 -17.44 -11.88
N LEU A 16 9.26 -17.60 -11.72
CA LEU A 16 8.71 -18.00 -11.06
C LEU A 16 8.06 -18.05 -10.53
N PRO A 17 7.71 -18.21 -10.47
CA PRO A 17 6.81 -18.38 -10.03
C PRO A 17 6.17 -18.35 -9.39
N MET A 18 5.82 -18.03 -9.13
CA MET A 18 5.22 -18.06 -8.54
C MET A 18 4.48 -18.14 -8.36
N ARG A 19 3.98 -18.20 -8.51
CA ARG A 19 3.29 -18.34 -8.29
C ARG A 19 2.26 -18.24 -7.82
N GLY A 20 1.60 -18.62 -7.88
CA GLY A 20 0.45 -18.68 -7.62
C GLY A 20 0.06 -18.19 -6.40
N TRP A 21 0.29 -18.47 -5.68
CA TRP A 21 0.01 -18.13 -4.59
C TRP A 21 0.30 -16.90 -4.39
N ALA A 22 0.57 -16.60 -5.13
CA ALA A 22 0.87 -15.54 -5.04
C ALA A 22 -0.06 -14.71 -4.69
N LEU A 23 -0.78 -14.91 -4.57
CA LEU A 23 -1.70 -14.33 -4.31
C LEU A 23 -1.58 -13.36 -3.54
N SER A 24 -0.83 -13.17 -3.41
CA SER A 24 -0.76 -12.43 -2.83
C SER A 24 -0.98 -11.63 -2.31
N THR A 25 -1.08 -11.53 -2.25
CA THR A 25 -1.52 -10.68 -1.46
C THR A 25 -1.11 -9.32 -1.71
N ASP A 26 -1.99 -8.35 -1.47
CA ASP A 26 -1.71 -6.96 -1.70
C ASP A 26 -0.49 -6.48 -0.94
N ARG A 27 -0.21 -7.13 0.19
CA ARG A 27 0.93 -6.75 1.02
C ARG A 27 2.26 -6.85 0.31
N ASP A 28 2.34 -7.72 -0.69
CA ASP A 28 3.58 -7.93 -1.44
C ASP A 28 3.71 -6.97 -2.61
N GLN A 29 2.70 -6.14 -2.86
CA GLN A 29 2.72 -5.19 -3.94
C GLN A 29 3.32 -3.87 -3.49
N PRO A 30 3.89 -3.08 -4.41
CA PRO A 30 4.38 -1.76 -4.05
C PRO A 30 3.27 -0.89 -3.52
N MET A 31 3.60 -0.04 -2.56
CA MET A 31 2.65 0.90 -2.00
C MET A 31 2.89 2.27 -2.61
N THR A 32 1.83 2.91 -3.07
CA THR A 32 1.86 4.25 -3.62
C THR A 32 1.00 5.16 -2.76
N ILE A 33 1.52 6.32 -2.39
CA ILE A 33 0.77 7.31 -1.61
C ILE A 33 0.75 8.60 -2.40
N GLU A 34 -0.44 9.15 -2.62
CA GLU A 34 -0.66 10.43 -3.28
C GLU A 34 -1.33 11.37 -2.30
N ALA A 35 -0.94 12.63 -2.32
CA ALA A 35 -1.55 13.66 -1.48
C ALA A 35 -1.17 15.01 -2.07
N ASP A 36 -1.90 16.05 -1.66
CA ASP A 36 -1.58 17.41 -2.11
C ASP A 36 -0.35 17.95 -1.42
N ARG A 37 -0.12 17.55 -0.18
CA ARG A 37 1.00 18.05 0.60
C ARG A 37 1.44 17.01 1.62
N VAL A 38 2.74 16.95 1.88
CA VAL A 38 3.32 16.01 2.85
C VAL A 38 4.18 16.80 3.83
N GLU A 39 4.03 16.52 5.11
CA GLU A 39 4.89 17.06 6.16
C GLU A 39 5.56 15.91 6.89
N LEU A 40 6.85 16.04 7.11
CA LEU A 40 7.63 15.01 7.81
C LEU A 40 8.20 15.59 9.09
N ASP A 41 8.03 14.85 10.18
CA ASP A 41 8.63 15.21 11.46
C ASP A 41 9.46 14.02 11.91
N ASP A 42 10.73 14.04 11.56
CA ASP A 42 11.62 12.92 11.84
C ASP A 42 11.85 12.73 13.33
N ALA A 43 11.86 13.82 14.08
CA ALA A 43 12.09 13.74 15.52
C ALA A 43 10.97 12.97 16.23
N LYS A 44 9.75 13.14 15.74
CA LYS A 44 8.59 12.46 16.34
C LYS A 44 8.21 11.18 15.60
N GLY A 45 8.81 10.93 14.46
CA GLY A 45 8.47 9.77 13.64
C GLY A 45 7.07 9.88 13.06
N ILE A 46 6.64 11.07 12.69
CA ILE A 46 5.30 11.31 12.18
C ILE A 46 5.37 11.90 10.79
N SER A 47 4.65 11.28 9.85
CA SER A 47 4.44 11.79 8.51
C SER A 47 2.98 12.14 8.38
N THR A 48 2.67 13.32 7.87
CA THR A 48 1.29 13.77 7.70
C THR A 48 1.06 14.11 6.23
N TYR A 49 0.01 13.52 5.67
CA TYR A 49 -0.37 13.70 4.27
C TYR A 49 -1.68 14.47 4.25
N HIS A 50 -1.69 15.60 3.53
CA HIS A 50 -2.83 16.52 3.53
C HIS A 50 -3.45 16.61 2.15
N GLY A 51 -4.75 16.41 2.09
CA GLY A 51 -5.55 16.71 0.91
C GLY A 51 -5.54 15.63 -0.14
N ASN A 52 -6.71 15.15 -0.50
CA ASN A 52 -6.90 14.16 -1.57
C ASN A 52 -5.96 12.97 -1.42
N VAL A 53 -5.90 12.43 -0.21
CA VAL A 53 -4.99 11.34 0.10
C VAL A 53 -5.51 10.05 -0.53
N LYS A 54 -4.62 9.35 -1.23
CA LYS A 54 -4.95 8.07 -1.82
C LYS A 54 -3.76 7.12 -1.65
N VAL A 55 -4.01 5.99 -1.04
CA VAL A 55 -3.01 4.95 -0.85
C VAL A 55 -3.45 3.75 -1.66
N THR A 56 -2.54 3.22 -2.48
CA THR A 56 -2.82 2.01 -3.26
C THR A 56 -1.73 0.99 -3.01
N GLN A 57 -2.13 -0.25 -2.87
CA GLN A 57 -1.21 -1.37 -2.75
C GLN A 57 -1.94 -2.60 -3.29
N GLY A 58 -1.61 -3.01 -4.52
CA GLY A 58 -2.36 -4.06 -5.19
C GLY A 58 -3.81 -3.64 -5.37
N THR A 59 -4.76 -4.41 -4.88
CA THR A 59 -6.18 -4.08 -4.97
C THR A 59 -6.65 -3.17 -3.84
N LEU A 60 -5.79 -2.97 -2.82
CA LEU A 60 -6.14 -2.11 -1.69
C LEU A 60 -6.12 -0.65 -2.14
N VAL A 61 -7.18 0.07 -1.83
CA VAL A 61 -7.27 1.52 -2.06
C VAL A 61 -7.86 2.17 -0.83
N LEU A 62 -7.13 3.12 -0.26
CA LEU A 62 -7.59 3.93 0.85
C LEU A 62 -7.66 5.37 0.38
N THR A 63 -8.72 6.07 0.72
CA THR A 63 -8.81 7.50 0.41
C THR A 63 -9.26 8.28 1.63
N GLY A 64 -8.87 9.54 1.69
CA GLY A 64 -9.28 10.42 2.77
C GLY A 64 -8.74 11.83 2.54
N ASP A 65 -8.90 12.65 3.57
CA ASP A 65 -8.46 14.03 3.51
C ASP A 65 -7.16 14.28 4.25
N LEU A 66 -6.88 13.43 5.23
CA LEU A 66 -5.69 13.57 6.06
C LEU A 66 -5.25 12.19 6.50
N MET A 67 -3.97 11.90 6.34
CA MET A 67 -3.41 10.64 6.82
C MET A 67 -2.17 10.95 7.66
N THR A 68 -2.10 10.33 8.85
CA THR A 68 -0.94 10.43 9.71
C THR A 68 -0.32 9.06 9.85
N VAL A 69 0.98 8.97 9.64
CA VAL A 69 1.72 7.71 9.78
C VAL A 69 2.70 7.88 10.93
N HIS A 70 2.57 7.05 11.95
CA HIS A 70 3.46 7.04 13.10
C HIS A 70 4.44 5.89 12.93
N SER A 71 5.72 6.21 12.92
CA SER A 71 6.79 5.23 12.70
C SER A 71 7.83 5.30 13.80
N LYS A 72 8.50 4.18 14.02
CA LYS A 72 9.65 4.14 14.90
C LYS A 72 10.76 3.47 14.10
N GLY A 73 11.78 4.25 13.73
CA GLY A 73 12.78 3.77 12.79
C GLY A 73 12.12 3.47 11.46
N ASN A 74 12.28 2.26 10.97
CA ASN A 74 11.66 1.83 9.71
C ASN A 74 10.33 1.13 9.92
N ASP A 75 9.86 1.01 11.17
CA ASP A 75 8.64 0.28 11.46
C ASP A 75 7.46 1.22 11.59
N VAL A 76 6.41 0.97 10.82
CA VAL A 76 5.16 1.70 10.94
C VAL A 76 4.41 1.14 12.14
N GLN A 77 4.06 2.03 13.08
CA GLN A 77 3.37 1.65 14.31
C GLN A 77 1.87 1.85 14.21
N LYS A 78 1.44 2.89 13.50
CA LYS A 78 0.04 3.24 13.43
C LYS A 78 -0.19 4.14 12.22
N VAL A 79 -1.31 3.96 11.58
CA VAL A 79 -1.76 4.83 10.50
C VAL A 79 -3.17 5.29 10.83
N ILE A 80 -3.41 6.58 10.72
CA ILE A 80 -4.74 7.16 10.93
C ILE A 80 -5.16 7.85 9.64
N MET A 81 -6.35 7.50 9.13
CA MET A 81 -6.91 8.15 7.95
C MET A 81 -8.20 8.82 8.36
N LEU A 82 -8.30 10.11 8.09
CA LEU A 82 -9.50 10.89 8.34
C LEU A 82 -10.09 11.34 7.01
N GLY A 83 -11.39 11.36 6.92
CA GLY A 83 -12.07 11.84 5.74
C GLY A 83 -13.54 12.07 5.98
N ASN A 84 -14.24 12.49 4.94
CA ASN A 84 -15.65 12.82 5.07
C ASN A 84 -16.43 12.21 3.91
N PRO A 85 -16.46 10.87 3.83
CA PRO A 85 -15.75 9.91 4.68
C PRO A 85 -14.40 9.50 4.12
N ALA A 86 -13.57 8.89 4.95
CA ALA A 86 -12.46 8.09 4.46
C ALA A 86 -13.03 6.79 3.90
N THR A 87 -12.38 6.22 2.90
CA THR A 87 -12.88 5.00 2.26
C THR A 87 -11.80 3.93 2.19
N TYR A 88 -12.26 2.69 2.16
CA TYR A 88 -11.42 1.51 2.06
C TYR A 88 -12.03 0.60 1.01
N ARG A 89 -11.18 0.02 0.17
CA ARG A 89 -11.60 -0.98 -0.80
C ARG A 89 -10.47 -1.97 -0.97
N GLN A 90 -10.79 -3.25 -1.01
CA GLN A 90 -9.81 -4.30 -1.26
C GLN A 90 -10.53 -5.52 -1.82
N ARG A 91 -9.87 -6.22 -2.73
CA ARG A 91 -10.37 -7.50 -3.21
C ARG A 91 -9.56 -8.60 -2.52
N PRO A 92 -10.18 -9.33 -1.59
CA PRO A 92 -9.47 -10.42 -0.91
C PRO A 92 -9.08 -11.52 -1.89
N ASP A 93 -8.01 -12.23 -1.58
CA ASP A 93 -7.54 -13.32 -2.41
C ASP A 93 -8.65 -14.37 -2.58
N GLY A 94 -8.83 -14.83 -3.79
CA GLY A 94 -9.83 -15.86 -4.08
C GLY A 94 -11.26 -15.37 -4.15
N LYS A 95 -11.48 -14.05 -4.10
CA LYS A 95 -12.83 -13.48 -4.15
C LYS A 95 -13.03 -12.73 -5.46
N ASP A 96 -14.27 -12.69 -5.92
CA ASP A 96 -14.64 -11.98 -7.14
C ASP A 96 -15.12 -10.56 -6.85
N GLN A 97 -15.36 -10.24 -5.61
CA GLN A 97 -15.95 -8.97 -5.24
C GLN A 97 -15.06 -8.22 -4.27
N ASP A 98 -15.12 -6.90 -4.35
CA ASP A 98 -14.40 -6.04 -3.45
C ASP A 98 -15.11 -5.96 -2.10
N VAL A 99 -14.32 -5.84 -1.06
CA VAL A 99 -14.80 -5.45 0.26
C VAL A 99 -14.64 -3.93 0.33
N ARG A 100 -15.66 -3.24 0.83
CA ARG A 100 -15.66 -1.78 0.91
C ARG A 100 -16.09 -1.34 2.30
N ALA A 101 -15.52 -0.25 2.76
CA ALA A 101 -15.90 0.34 4.03
C ALA A 101 -15.75 1.85 3.95
N LYS A 102 -16.47 2.57 4.78
CA LYS A 102 -16.37 4.02 4.93
C LYS A 102 -16.47 4.38 6.39
N SER A 103 -15.76 5.41 6.80
CA SER A 103 -15.81 5.92 8.16
C SER A 103 -15.17 7.28 8.16
N GLU A 104 -15.52 8.12 9.10
CA GLU A 104 -14.84 9.40 9.23
C GLU A 104 -13.41 9.23 9.73
N ARG A 105 -13.13 8.11 10.37
CA ARG A 105 -11.80 7.82 10.90
C ARG A 105 -11.52 6.33 10.79
N MET A 106 -10.34 6.01 10.29
CA MET A 106 -9.85 4.64 10.22
C MET A 106 -8.47 4.59 10.86
N GLU A 107 -8.21 3.57 11.66
CA GLU A 107 -6.90 3.38 12.29
C GLU A 107 -6.40 1.98 12.01
N TYR A 108 -5.11 1.87 11.75
CA TYR A 108 -4.43 0.60 11.51
C TYR A 108 -3.21 0.53 12.41
N TYR A 109 -2.95 -0.63 12.96
CA TYR A 109 -1.81 -0.86 13.85
C TYR A 109 -0.90 -1.96 13.34
#